data_14e0ef8ddbc92ad346b5055e2e795984
#
_entry.id   14e0ef8ddbc92ad346b5055e2e795984
#
_cell.length_a   1.000
_cell.length_b   1.000
_cell.length_c   1.000
_cell.angle_alpha   90.00
_cell.angle_beta   90.00
_cell.angle_gamma   90.00
#
_symmetry.space_group_name_H-M   'P 1'
#
loop_
_entity.id
_entity.type
_entity.pdbx_description
1 polymer ?
#
loop_
_entity_poly.entity_id
_entity_poly.type
_entity_poly.pdbx_seq_one_letter_code
_entity_poly.pdbx_strand_id
1 'polypeptide(L)'
;MQKDSRLVLALDETSGEKALAVAESVSGIVDAIKINWPLVLSEGPEMITRLSELSDVICDFKVADIPNTVRLIVENAVSRGASAVIVHAFTGDDSLRAAVEASGGAEIYAVTEMSHPGAVMFTAQHAEEMARLGVECGVDGFIAPATRPDRIRAVRSVVGEGKKILSPGVGAQGGKASDAIRAGADYTIVGRAIYGSDDPRASAEAFAADIRTVL
;
A
#
# COMPACT_ATOMS: atom_id res chain seq x y z
N MET A 1 5.64 -0.22 -10.12
CA MET A 1 5.71 1.17 -9.58
C MET A 1 7.14 1.69 -9.68
N GLN A 2 7.32 2.93 -10.15
CA GLN A 2 8.60 3.65 -10.15
C GLN A 2 8.90 4.20 -8.75
N LYS A 3 10.17 4.50 -8.45
CA LYS A 3 10.62 5.07 -7.17
C LYS A 3 11.15 6.49 -7.39
N ASP A 4 10.25 7.44 -7.64
CA ASP A 4 10.64 8.84 -7.87
C ASP A 4 10.50 9.68 -6.58
N SER A 5 9.30 9.75 -6.04
CA SER A 5 9.00 10.47 -4.80
C SER A 5 9.02 9.60 -3.55
N ARG A 6 8.86 8.29 -3.71
CA ARG A 6 8.61 7.29 -2.66
C ARG A 6 7.36 7.58 -1.82
N LEU A 7 6.44 8.35 -2.39
CA LEU A 7 5.18 8.74 -1.78
C LEU A 7 4.01 8.04 -2.47
N VAL A 8 3.15 7.40 -1.70
CA VAL A 8 1.88 6.83 -2.15
C VAL A 8 0.74 7.57 -1.47
N LEU A 9 -0.22 8.07 -2.24
CA LEU A 9 -1.46 8.64 -1.69
C LEU A 9 -2.42 7.52 -1.29
N ALA A 10 -2.86 7.46 -0.02
CA ALA A 10 -4.03 6.66 0.36
C ALA A 10 -5.29 7.49 0.19
N LEU A 11 -6.10 7.16 -0.80
CA LEU A 11 -7.30 7.89 -1.19
C LEU A 11 -8.55 7.15 -0.70
N ASP A 12 -8.90 7.38 0.58
CA ASP A 12 -10.06 6.76 1.25
C ASP A 12 -11.31 7.68 1.20
N GLU A 13 -11.43 8.48 0.13
CA GLU A 13 -12.58 9.34 -0.15
C GLU A 13 -13.78 8.48 -0.58
N THR A 14 -15.02 8.97 -0.33
CA THR A 14 -16.26 8.26 -0.68
C THR A 14 -17.03 8.92 -1.83
N SER A 15 -16.57 10.05 -2.32
CA SER A 15 -17.08 10.74 -3.50
C SER A 15 -16.11 10.57 -4.66
N GLY A 16 -16.55 9.99 -5.76
CA GLY A 16 -15.74 9.80 -6.96
C GLY A 16 -15.25 11.10 -7.59
N GLU A 17 -16.10 12.14 -7.58
CA GLU A 17 -15.72 13.47 -8.07
C GLU A 17 -14.57 14.05 -7.26
N LYS A 18 -14.66 14.02 -5.92
CA LYS A 18 -13.59 14.48 -5.04
C LYS A 18 -12.33 13.62 -5.16
N ALA A 19 -12.50 12.30 -5.24
CA ALA A 19 -11.38 11.38 -5.40
C ALA A 19 -10.57 11.68 -6.66
N LEU A 20 -11.23 11.91 -7.79
CA LEU A 20 -10.56 12.26 -9.04
C LEU A 20 -9.91 13.65 -8.98
N ALA A 21 -10.59 14.66 -8.43
CA ALA A 21 -10.00 15.98 -8.27
C ALA A 21 -8.71 15.95 -7.43
N VAL A 22 -8.69 15.18 -6.34
CA VAL A 22 -7.48 14.97 -5.53
C VAL A 22 -6.42 14.23 -6.35
N ALA A 23 -6.77 13.13 -7.03
CA ALA A 23 -5.85 12.34 -7.83
C ALA A 23 -5.18 13.19 -8.93
N GLU A 24 -5.96 14.00 -9.65
CA GLU A 24 -5.45 14.94 -10.67
C GLU A 24 -4.49 15.96 -10.06
N SER A 25 -4.83 16.52 -8.89
CA SER A 25 -4.00 17.54 -8.24
C SER A 25 -2.61 17.05 -7.82
N VAL A 26 -2.47 15.75 -7.47
CA VAL A 26 -1.21 15.14 -7.02
C VAL A 26 -0.51 14.34 -8.13
N SER A 27 -1.07 14.29 -9.33
CA SER A 27 -0.47 13.60 -10.47
C SER A 27 0.93 14.15 -10.76
N GLY A 28 1.90 13.24 -10.99
CA GLY A 28 3.31 13.57 -11.18
C GLY A 28 4.08 13.93 -9.89
N ILE A 29 3.42 13.88 -8.71
CA ILE A 29 4.08 14.08 -7.42
C ILE A 29 4.16 12.76 -6.65
N VAL A 30 3.08 11.98 -6.64
CA VAL A 30 3.03 10.67 -6.00
C VAL A 30 3.40 9.57 -6.98
N ASP A 31 4.03 8.51 -6.50
CA ASP A 31 4.40 7.34 -7.34
C ASP A 31 3.21 6.40 -7.58
N ALA A 32 2.21 6.42 -6.71
CA ALA A 32 0.98 5.65 -6.87
C ALA A 32 -0.18 6.21 -6.05
N ILE A 33 -1.39 5.85 -6.45
CA ILE A 33 -2.63 6.09 -5.69
C ILE A 33 -3.13 4.76 -5.15
N LYS A 34 -3.25 4.66 -3.84
CA LYS A 34 -3.81 3.51 -3.14
C LYS A 34 -5.27 3.75 -2.80
N ILE A 35 -6.16 2.93 -3.33
CA ILE A 35 -7.60 2.95 -3.02
C ILE A 35 -8.00 1.78 -2.12
N ASN A 36 -9.12 1.93 -1.45
CA ASN A 36 -9.65 0.94 -0.52
C ASN A 36 -11.18 0.81 -0.66
N TRP A 37 -11.75 -0.09 0.09
CA TRP A 37 -13.20 -0.38 0.11
C TRP A 37 -14.12 0.84 0.23
N PRO A 38 -13.83 1.90 1.03
CA PRO A 38 -14.70 3.07 1.08
C PRO A 38 -15.02 3.64 -0.29
N LEU A 39 -14.03 3.89 -1.13
CA LEU A 39 -14.23 4.42 -2.48
C LEU A 39 -14.92 3.40 -3.41
N VAL A 40 -14.48 2.14 -3.37
CA VAL A 40 -15.01 1.10 -4.25
C VAL A 40 -16.47 0.76 -3.91
N LEU A 41 -16.84 0.76 -2.63
CA LEU A 41 -18.24 0.51 -2.21
C LEU A 41 -19.16 1.67 -2.57
N SER A 42 -18.66 2.90 -2.56
CA SER A 42 -19.47 4.09 -2.88
C SER A 42 -19.65 4.29 -4.39
N GLU A 43 -18.60 4.04 -5.20
CA GLU A 43 -18.55 4.45 -6.60
C GLU A 43 -18.39 3.27 -7.59
N GLY A 44 -18.20 2.06 -7.05
CA GLY A 44 -17.99 0.87 -7.85
C GLY A 44 -16.52 0.63 -8.23
N PRO A 45 -16.20 -0.58 -8.72
CA PRO A 45 -14.84 -0.99 -9.07
C PRO A 45 -14.27 -0.25 -10.30
N GLU A 46 -15.10 0.43 -11.09
CA GLU A 46 -14.68 1.23 -12.26
C GLU A 46 -13.77 2.39 -11.87
N MET A 47 -13.75 2.78 -10.59
CA MET A 47 -12.81 3.77 -10.08
C MET A 47 -11.35 3.31 -10.21
N ILE A 48 -11.07 1.99 -10.21
CA ILE A 48 -9.73 1.46 -10.49
C ILE A 48 -9.29 1.90 -11.89
N THR A 49 -10.14 1.68 -12.90
CA THR A 49 -9.84 2.05 -14.30
C THR A 49 -9.64 3.55 -14.45
N ARG A 50 -10.55 4.36 -13.89
CA ARG A 50 -10.46 5.83 -13.99
C ARG A 50 -9.18 6.39 -13.37
N LEU A 51 -8.77 5.86 -12.22
CA LEU A 51 -7.56 6.30 -11.54
C LEU A 51 -6.29 5.77 -12.21
N SER A 52 -6.35 4.60 -12.87
CA SER A 52 -5.20 4.04 -13.59
C SER A 52 -4.79 4.85 -14.83
N GLU A 53 -5.67 5.72 -15.32
CA GLU A 53 -5.35 6.70 -16.38
C GLU A 53 -4.48 7.86 -15.87
N LEU A 54 -4.43 8.09 -14.56
CA LEU A 54 -3.72 9.19 -13.91
C LEU A 54 -2.42 8.78 -13.23
N SER A 55 -2.36 7.57 -12.68
CA SER A 55 -1.23 7.07 -11.88
C SER A 55 -1.29 5.55 -11.75
N ASP A 56 -0.20 4.93 -11.29
CA ASP A 56 -0.23 3.55 -10.78
C ASP A 56 -1.28 3.42 -9.67
N VAL A 57 -2.11 2.36 -9.71
CA VAL A 57 -3.17 2.12 -8.72
C VAL A 57 -2.87 0.89 -7.88
N ILE A 58 -2.85 1.08 -6.56
CA ILE A 58 -2.75 0.00 -5.58
C ILE A 58 -4.14 -0.28 -4.99
N CYS A 59 -4.68 -1.47 -5.20
CA CYS A 59 -5.93 -1.94 -4.59
C CYS A 59 -5.64 -2.49 -3.18
N ASP A 60 -5.84 -1.65 -2.15
CA ASP A 60 -5.65 -2.03 -0.75
C ASP A 60 -6.87 -2.78 -0.20
N PHE A 61 -7.19 -3.92 -0.81
CA PHE A 61 -8.35 -4.72 -0.44
C PHE A 61 -8.11 -5.62 0.76
N LYS A 62 -6.83 -5.75 1.19
CA LYS A 62 -6.42 -6.61 2.30
C LYS A 62 -7.07 -7.99 2.20
N VAL A 63 -6.97 -8.58 0.99
CA VAL A 63 -7.66 -9.83 0.66
C VAL A 63 -7.24 -10.91 1.64
N ALA A 64 -8.22 -11.52 2.28
CA ALA A 64 -8.03 -12.57 3.28
C ALA A 64 -9.12 -13.63 3.09
N ASP A 65 -8.90 -14.56 2.17
CA ASP A 65 -9.88 -15.56 1.79
C ASP A 65 -9.18 -16.85 1.32
N ILE A 66 -9.96 -17.87 0.99
CA ILE A 66 -9.48 -19.10 0.40
C ILE A 66 -8.90 -18.85 -1.02
N PRO A 67 -7.99 -19.69 -1.52
CA PRO A 67 -7.26 -19.47 -2.77
C PRO A 67 -8.12 -19.09 -3.98
N ASN A 68 -9.26 -19.77 -4.16
CA ASN A 68 -10.14 -19.50 -5.30
C ASN A 68 -10.74 -18.08 -5.26
N THR A 69 -11.17 -17.61 -4.10
CA THR A 69 -11.73 -16.25 -3.93
C THR A 69 -10.62 -15.19 -4.06
N VAL A 70 -9.45 -15.44 -3.49
CA VAL A 70 -8.27 -14.57 -3.65
C VAL A 70 -7.94 -14.38 -5.13
N ARG A 71 -7.86 -15.47 -5.91
CA ARG A 71 -7.62 -15.43 -7.35
C ARG A 71 -8.64 -14.54 -8.08
N LEU A 72 -9.93 -14.76 -7.83
CA LEU A 72 -11.00 -13.98 -8.48
C LEU A 72 -10.94 -12.48 -8.16
N ILE A 73 -10.60 -12.11 -6.91
CA ILE A 73 -10.47 -10.71 -6.50
C ILE A 73 -9.27 -10.07 -7.19
N VAL A 74 -8.12 -10.75 -7.19
CA VAL A 74 -6.89 -10.24 -7.82
C VAL A 74 -7.07 -10.08 -9.33
N GLU A 75 -7.55 -11.10 -10.03
CA GLU A 75 -7.83 -11.04 -11.48
C GLU A 75 -8.79 -9.88 -11.81
N ASN A 76 -9.82 -9.68 -10.98
CA ASN A 76 -10.81 -8.63 -11.18
C ASN A 76 -10.20 -7.22 -11.00
N ALA A 77 -9.36 -7.02 -9.99
CA ALA A 77 -8.66 -5.75 -9.78
C ALA A 77 -7.67 -5.47 -10.93
N VAL A 78 -6.86 -6.46 -11.30
CA VAL A 78 -5.83 -6.34 -12.35
C VAL A 78 -6.45 -6.09 -13.73
N SER A 79 -7.54 -6.77 -14.07
CA SER A 79 -8.25 -6.55 -15.33
C SER A 79 -8.82 -5.13 -15.50
N ARG A 80 -8.94 -4.37 -14.41
CA ARG A 80 -9.35 -2.96 -14.37
C ARG A 80 -8.19 -1.98 -14.33
N GLY A 81 -6.94 -2.45 -14.39
CA GLY A 81 -5.76 -1.60 -14.44
C GLY A 81 -5.06 -1.40 -13.08
N ALA A 82 -5.35 -2.23 -12.06
CA ALA A 82 -4.56 -2.20 -10.83
C ALA A 82 -3.11 -2.60 -11.12
N SER A 83 -2.16 -1.76 -10.71
CA SER A 83 -0.71 -2.02 -10.76
C SER A 83 -0.25 -2.88 -9.58
N ALA A 84 -1.02 -2.91 -8.50
CA ALA A 84 -0.75 -3.76 -7.34
C ALA A 84 -2.03 -4.11 -6.55
N VAL A 85 -1.99 -5.24 -5.83
CA VAL A 85 -3.04 -5.65 -4.89
C VAL A 85 -2.42 -5.99 -3.54
N ILE A 86 -3.05 -5.53 -2.47
CA ILE A 86 -2.64 -5.85 -1.09
C ILE A 86 -3.48 -7.00 -0.55
N VAL A 87 -2.81 -8.04 -0.06
CA VAL A 87 -3.38 -9.24 0.54
C VAL A 87 -2.88 -9.41 1.97
N HIS A 88 -3.55 -10.20 2.80
CA HIS A 88 -3.04 -10.58 4.12
C HIS A 88 -2.16 -11.81 4.08
N ALA A 89 -1.00 -11.79 4.77
CA ALA A 89 -0.09 -12.92 4.83
C ALA A 89 -0.55 -14.04 5.80
N PHE A 90 -1.42 -13.74 6.76
CA PHE A 90 -1.88 -14.72 7.74
C PHE A 90 -2.78 -15.82 7.17
N THR A 91 -3.22 -15.69 5.93
CA THR A 91 -4.12 -16.65 5.26
C THR A 91 -3.42 -17.97 4.86
N GLY A 92 -2.10 -18.02 4.93
CA GLY A 92 -1.32 -19.21 4.56
C GLY A 92 -0.71 -19.12 3.17
N ASP A 93 0.12 -20.11 2.86
CA ASP A 93 0.92 -20.14 1.63
C ASP A 93 0.08 -20.39 0.37
N ASP A 94 -0.97 -21.18 0.47
CA ASP A 94 -1.86 -21.50 -0.66
C ASP A 94 -2.61 -20.26 -1.16
N SER A 95 -3.14 -19.42 -0.25
CA SER A 95 -3.78 -18.16 -0.60
C SER A 95 -2.79 -17.12 -1.15
N LEU A 96 -1.58 -17.02 -0.58
CA LEU A 96 -0.54 -16.14 -1.10
C LEU A 96 -0.09 -16.54 -2.50
N ARG A 97 0.14 -17.84 -2.75
CA ARG A 97 0.50 -18.35 -4.08
C ARG A 97 -0.60 -18.08 -5.09
N ALA A 98 -1.87 -18.30 -4.72
CA ALA A 98 -3.00 -17.99 -5.60
C ALA A 98 -3.05 -16.50 -5.99
N ALA A 99 -2.71 -15.59 -5.07
CA ALA A 99 -2.61 -14.15 -5.37
C ALA A 99 -1.48 -13.86 -6.37
N VAL A 100 -0.29 -14.43 -6.15
CA VAL A 100 0.87 -14.23 -7.03
C VAL A 100 0.62 -14.81 -8.42
N GLU A 101 0.05 -16.01 -8.53
CA GLU A 101 -0.30 -16.65 -9.79
C GLU A 101 -1.35 -15.84 -10.58
N ALA A 102 -2.29 -15.21 -9.88
CA ALA A 102 -3.37 -14.40 -10.47
C ALA A 102 -2.94 -12.97 -10.84
N SER A 103 -1.72 -12.56 -10.46
CA SER A 103 -1.28 -11.15 -10.55
C SER A 103 -1.18 -10.61 -11.97
N GLY A 104 -1.01 -11.48 -12.99
CA GLY A 104 -0.93 -11.05 -14.39
C GLY A 104 0.15 -10.01 -14.70
N GLY A 105 1.16 -9.87 -13.83
CA GLY A 105 2.22 -8.87 -13.90
C GLY A 105 2.03 -7.65 -12.99
N ALA A 106 0.89 -7.53 -12.31
CA ALA A 106 0.74 -6.59 -11.20
C ALA A 106 1.53 -7.06 -9.96
N GLU A 107 1.89 -6.14 -9.08
CA GLU A 107 2.63 -6.48 -7.87
C GLU A 107 1.69 -6.95 -6.75
N ILE A 108 2.10 -7.96 -5.99
CA ILE A 108 1.38 -8.43 -4.81
C ILE A 108 2.12 -8.01 -3.55
N TYR A 109 1.43 -7.27 -2.68
CA TYR A 109 1.96 -6.83 -1.39
C TYR A 109 1.27 -7.54 -0.24
N ALA A 110 2.05 -8.19 0.62
CA ALA A 110 1.53 -8.93 1.77
C ALA A 110 1.54 -8.09 3.04
N VAL A 111 0.41 -8.02 3.74
CA VAL A 111 0.33 -7.37 5.05
C VAL A 111 0.94 -8.30 6.09
N THR A 112 2.03 -7.88 6.70
CA THR A 112 2.64 -8.56 7.85
C THR A 112 2.21 -7.95 9.17
N GLU A 113 2.06 -6.62 9.20
CA GLU A 113 1.64 -5.90 10.40
C GLU A 113 0.80 -4.69 10.05
N MET A 114 -0.32 -4.52 10.75
CA MET A 114 -1.20 -3.35 10.62
C MET A 114 -0.65 -2.15 11.39
N SER A 115 -0.98 -0.92 10.98
CA SER A 115 -0.46 0.32 11.60
C SER A 115 -1.21 0.76 12.87
N HIS A 116 -2.44 0.30 13.09
CA HIS A 116 -3.26 0.70 14.23
C HIS A 116 -2.84 0.02 15.55
N PRO A 117 -3.25 0.52 16.73
CA PRO A 117 -2.82 -0.02 18.02
C PRO A 117 -3.19 -1.50 18.24
N GLY A 118 -4.35 -1.96 17.77
CA GLY A 118 -4.80 -3.35 17.91
C GLY A 118 -3.94 -4.39 17.19
N ALA A 119 -3.06 -3.96 16.27
CA ALA A 119 -2.16 -4.87 15.56
C ALA A 119 -1.22 -5.67 16.49
N VAL A 120 -0.90 -5.12 17.66
CA VAL A 120 -0.02 -5.78 18.64
C VAL A 120 -0.63 -7.03 19.25
N MET A 121 -1.96 -7.20 19.15
CA MET A 121 -2.64 -8.39 19.70
C MET A 121 -2.34 -9.66 18.89
N PHE A 122 -2.17 -9.55 17.57
CA PHE A 122 -2.01 -10.71 16.68
C PHE A 122 -0.92 -10.48 15.63
N THR A 123 -1.10 -9.54 14.69
CA THR A 123 -0.24 -9.43 13.51
C THR A 123 1.20 -9.07 13.85
N ALA A 124 1.43 -8.20 14.83
CA ALA A 124 2.79 -7.84 15.25
C ALA A 124 3.60 -9.01 15.81
N GLN A 125 2.92 -9.98 16.44
CA GLN A 125 3.58 -11.14 17.05
C GLN A 125 4.15 -12.12 16.00
N HIS A 126 3.55 -12.15 14.80
CA HIS A 126 3.89 -13.08 13.70
C HIS A 126 4.41 -12.37 12.45
N ALA A 127 4.71 -11.07 12.54
CA ALA A 127 5.05 -10.28 11.35
C ALA A 127 6.28 -10.80 10.60
N GLU A 128 7.32 -11.24 11.30
CA GLU A 128 8.54 -11.78 10.69
C GLU A 128 8.33 -13.18 10.10
N GLU A 129 7.48 -14.00 10.73
CA GLU A 129 7.08 -15.31 10.21
C GLU A 129 6.27 -15.13 8.91
N MET A 130 5.29 -14.23 8.93
CA MET A 130 4.50 -13.87 7.75
C MET A 130 5.37 -13.24 6.64
N ALA A 131 6.41 -12.49 6.99
CA ALA A 131 7.35 -11.94 6.02
C ALA A 131 8.16 -13.06 5.32
N ARG A 132 8.68 -14.05 6.06
CA ARG A 132 9.37 -15.22 5.49
C ARG A 132 8.45 -16.00 4.56
N LEU A 133 7.22 -16.28 5.01
CA LEU A 133 6.22 -16.96 4.19
C LEU A 133 5.95 -16.20 2.88
N GLY A 134 5.78 -14.88 2.94
CA GLY A 134 5.57 -14.06 1.75
C GLY A 134 6.75 -14.10 0.77
N VAL A 135 8.00 -14.11 1.27
CA VAL A 135 9.19 -14.29 0.43
C VAL A 135 9.17 -15.65 -0.27
N GLU A 136 8.86 -16.72 0.45
CA GLU A 136 8.76 -18.10 -0.08
C GLU A 136 7.65 -18.25 -1.12
N CYS A 137 6.54 -17.51 -0.94
CA CYS A 137 5.43 -17.50 -1.88
C CYS A 137 5.66 -16.59 -3.10
N GLY A 138 6.70 -15.76 -3.08
CA GLY A 138 7.09 -14.93 -4.22
C GLY A 138 6.39 -13.58 -4.29
N VAL A 139 5.78 -13.06 -3.19
CA VAL A 139 5.18 -11.71 -3.21
C VAL A 139 6.24 -10.64 -3.50
N ASP A 140 5.82 -9.53 -4.10
CA ASP A 140 6.72 -8.46 -4.54
C ASP A 140 7.15 -7.52 -3.40
N GLY A 141 6.36 -7.46 -2.34
CA GLY A 141 6.67 -6.64 -1.19
C GLY A 141 5.73 -6.81 -0.02
N PHE A 142 5.89 -5.93 0.97
CA PHE A 142 5.29 -6.08 2.30
C PHE A 142 4.75 -4.75 2.83
N ILE A 143 3.73 -4.84 3.67
CA ILE A 143 3.20 -3.72 4.42
C ILE A 143 3.74 -3.78 5.85
N ALA A 144 4.49 -2.75 6.26
CA ALA A 144 5.01 -2.60 7.62
C ALA A 144 4.74 -1.17 8.14
N PRO A 145 4.37 -0.99 9.44
CA PRO A 145 3.81 0.27 9.92
C PRO A 145 4.85 1.39 10.13
N ALA A 146 4.63 2.57 9.55
CA ALA A 146 5.43 3.77 9.79
C ALA A 146 5.33 4.30 11.23
N THR A 147 4.26 3.94 11.95
CA THR A 147 4.08 4.28 13.37
C THR A 147 5.06 3.55 14.29
N ARG A 148 5.71 2.51 13.79
CA ARG A 148 6.69 1.67 14.52
C ARG A 148 7.91 1.38 13.64
N PRO A 149 8.85 2.34 13.47
CA PRO A 149 10.01 2.17 12.58
C PRO A 149 10.86 0.92 12.86
N ASP A 150 10.92 0.47 14.12
CA ASP A 150 11.64 -0.77 14.47
C ASP A 150 11.02 -2.01 13.79
N ARG A 151 9.70 -2.00 13.57
CA ARG A 151 9.02 -3.07 12.86
C ARG A 151 9.37 -3.08 11.37
N ILE A 152 9.57 -1.89 10.77
CA ILE A 152 10.08 -1.79 9.39
C ILE A 152 11.48 -2.42 9.29
N ARG A 153 12.38 -2.11 10.24
CA ARG A 153 13.73 -2.70 10.29
C ARG A 153 13.67 -4.23 10.44
N ALA A 154 12.79 -4.72 11.32
CA ALA A 154 12.61 -6.15 11.53
C ALA A 154 12.14 -6.87 10.25
N VAL A 155 11.13 -6.32 9.57
CA VAL A 155 10.67 -6.86 8.29
C VAL A 155 11.77 -6.77 7.23
N ARG A 156 12.46 -5.62 7.09
CA ARG A 156 13.58 -5.45 6.14
C ARG A 156 14.68 -6.47 6.34
N SER A 157 15.04 -6.78 7.59
CA SER A 157 16.06 -7.79 7.89
C SER A 157 15.68 -9.21 7.43
N VAL A 158 14.39 -9.49 7.35
CA VAL A 158 13.87 -10.78 6.86
C VAL A 158 13.77 -10.83 5.34
N VAL A 159 13.24 -9.76 4.72
CA VAL A 159 12.88 -9.78 3.30
C VAL A 159 14.05 -9.36 2.38
N GLY A 160 15.10 -8.74 2.92
CA GLY A 160 16.25 -8.24 2.17
C GLY A 160 15.91 -7.06 1.26
N GLU A 161 16.90 -6.61 0.47
CA GLU A 161 16.78 -5.43 -0.41
C GLU A 161 16.00 -5.72 -1.71
N GLY A 162 15.78 -6.99 -2.04
CA GLY A 162 15.08 -7.39 -3.27
C GLY A 162 13.55 -7.26 -3.21
N LYS A 163 12.99 -6.96 -2.04
CA LYS A 163 11.53 -6.83 -1.83
C LYS A 163 11.19 -5.41 -1.40
N LYS A 164 10.03 -4.91 -1.86
CA LYS A 164 9.54 -3.57 -1.50
C LYS A 164 8.86 -3.59 -0.12
N ILE A 165 9.03 -2.51 0.64
CA ILE A 165 8.27 -2.26 1.88
C ILE A 165 7.49 -0.95 1.72
N LEU A 166 6.17 -1.04 1.85
CA LEU A 166 5.25 0.10 1.86
C LEU A 166 4.78 0.35 3.28
N SER A 167 4.94 1.59 3.75
CA SER A 167 4.72 1.93 5.17
C SER A 167 3.57 2.91 5.37
N PRO A 168 2.38 2.41 5.78
CA PRO A 168 1.24 3.24 6.17
C PRO A 168 1.38 3.78 7.58
N GLY A 169 0.58 4.82 7.89
CA GLY A 169 0.50 5.43 9.22
C GLY A 169 1.29 6.73 9.36
N VAL A 170 1.72 7.31 8.26
CA VAL A 170 2.35 8.63 8.21
C VAL A 170 1.31 9.75 8.39
N GLY A 171 1.70 10.83 9.04
CA GLY A 171 0.87 12.01 9.27
C GLY A 171 -0.21 11.77 10.33
N ALA A 172 -1.45 11.57 9.93
CA ALA A 172 -2.60 11.47 10.83
C ALA A 172 -2.51 10.38 11.93
N GLN A 173 -1.66 9.35 11.75
CA GLN A 173 -1.40 8.33 12.77
C GLN A 173 -0.09 8.56 13.55
N GLY A 174 0.63 9.68 13.30
CA GLY A 174 1.81 10.10 14.04
C GLY A 174 3.16 9.62 13.49
N GLY A 175 3.19 8.76 12.46
CA GLY A 175 4.43 8.39 11.78
C GLY A 175 4.98 9.54 10.95
N LYS A 176 6.33 9.59 10.77
CA LYS A 176 7.01 10.51 9.86
C LYS A 176 7.49 9.78 8.62
N ALA A 177 7.38 10.43 7.46
CA ALA A 177 7.77 9.85 6.18
C ALA A 177 9.29 9.57 6.14
N SER A 178 10.11 10.55 6.47
CA SER A 178 11.57 10.41 6.53
C SER A 178 12.04 9.33 7.50
N ASP A 179 11.38 9.15 8.65
CA ASP A 179 11.75 8.11 9.62
C ASP A 179 11.43 6.69 9.09
N ALA A 180 10.32 6.53 8.37
CA ALA A 180 9.98 5.24 7.74
C ALA A 180 11.00 4.87 6.66
N ILE A 181 11.41 5.83 5.81
CA ILE A 181 12.44 5.61 4.78
C ILE A 181 13.78 5.26 5.42
N ARG A 182 14.24 6.00 6.45
CA ARG A 182 15.47 5.66 7.20
C ARG A 182 15.42 4.27 7.84
N ALA A 183 14.23 3.81 8.19
CA ALA A 183 14.04 2.47 8.76
C ALA A 183 14.06 1.36 7.70
N GLY A 184 14.10 1.69 6.41
CA GLY A 184 14.19 0.74 5.32
C GLY A 184 12.90 0.57 4.51
N ALA A 185 11.91 1.46 4.66
CA ALA A 185 10.76 1.49 3.77
C ALA A 185 11.16 1.98 2.38
N ASP A 186 10.58 1.40 1.34
CA ASP A 186 10.73 1.87 -0.05
C ASP A 186 9.74 2.97 -0.37
N TYR A 187 8.55 2.90 0.21
CA TYR A 187 7.48 3.88 0.04
C TYR A 187 6.80 4.19 1.36
N THR A 188 6.32 5.42 1.48
CA THR A 188 5.43 5.83 2.56
C THR A 188 4.02 6.04 2.03
N ILE A 189 3.03 5.64 2.80
CA ILE A 189 1.63 5.79 2.44
C ILE A 189 1.01 6.88 3.32
N VAL A 190 0.55 7.96 2.68
CA VAL A 190 -0.06 9.12 3.34
C VAL A 190 -1.50 9.28 2.86
N GLY A 191 -2.44 9.39 3.77
CA GLY A 191 -3.87 9.52 3.46
C GLY A 191 -4.42 10.90 3.80
N ARG A 192 -5.16 10.98 4.91
CA ARG A 192 -5.91 12.18 5.36
C ARG A 192 -5.11 13.48 5.39
N ALA A 193 -3.81 13.41 5.63
CA ALA A 193 -2.95 14.60 5.61
C ALA A 193 -2.81 15.21 4.21
N ILE A 194 -3.06 14.44 3.14
CA ILE A 194 -3.08 14.90 1.76
C ILE A 194 -4.51 15.14 1.31
N TYR A 195 -5.34 14.09 1.19
CA TYR A 195 -6.67 14.25 0.59
C TYR A 195 -7.66 15.08 1.42
N GLY A 196 -7.42 15.24 2.72
CA GLY A 196 -8.22 16.07 3.62
C GLY A 196 -7.67 17.48 3.84
N SER A 197 -6.60 17.87 3.15
CA SER A 197 -6.05 19.23 3.24
C SER A 197 -6.77 20.18 2.28
N ASP A 198 -6.72 21.50 2.59
CA ASP A 198 -7.25 22.53 1.70
C ASP A 198 -6.47 22.61 0.37
N ASP A 199 -5.20 22.19 0.36
CA ASP A 199 -4.36 22.07 -0.83
C ASP A 199 -3.63 20.72 -0.84
N PRO A 200 -4.26 19.68 -1.45
CA PRO A 200 -3.67 18.35 -1.54
C PRO A 200 -2.32 18.32 -2.28
N ARG A 201 -2.15 19.18 -3.29
CA ARG A 201 -0.90 19.29 -4.05
C ARG A 201 0.24 19.77 -3.19
N ALA A 202 0.08 20.92 -2.51
CA ALA A 202 1.09 21.47 -1.63
C ALA A 202 1.44 20.50 -0.49
N SER A 203 0.44 19.80 0.04
CA SER A 203 0.65 18.78 1.08
C SER A 203 1.49 17.61 0.55
N ALA A 204 1.18 17.07 -0.63
CA ALA A 204 1.96 15.99 -1.25
C ALA A 204 3.41 16.42 -1.53
N GLU A 205 3.62 17.63 -2.06
CA GLU A 205 4.94 18.21 -2.29
C GLU A 205 5.77 18.32 -0.99
N ALA A 206 5.14 18.70 0.13
CA ALA A 206 5.79 18.78 1.44
C ALA A 206 6.24 17.40 1.93
N PHE A 207 5.41 16.34 1.80
CA PHE A 207 5.80 14.98 2.15
C PHE A 207 6.92 14.45 1.25
N ALA A 208 6.84 14.70 -0.06
CA ALA A 208 7.90 14.32 -0.99
C ALA A 208 9.22 15.05 -0.68
N ALA A 209 9.15 16.31 -0.23
CA ALA A 209 10.32 17.06 0.22
C ALA A 209 10.93 16.48 1.50
N ASP A 210 10.11 16.11 2.51
CA ASP A 210 10.59 15.42 3.73
C ASP A 210 11.30 14.11 3.39
N ILE A 211 10.73 13.29 2.50
CA ILE A 211 11.35 12.05 2.04
C ILE A 211 12.72 12.31 1.40
N ARG A 212 12.83 13.30 0.51
CA ARG A 212 14.10 13.65 -0.17
C ARG A 212 15.22 14.02 0.79
N THR A 213 14.92 14.46 2.01
CA THR A 213 15.96 14.81 3.00
C THR A 213 16.78 13.60 3.47
N VAL A 214 16.37 12.39 3.15
CA VAL A 214 16.95 11.13 3.66
C VAL A 214 17.33 10.13 2.57
N LEU A 215 17.20 10.53 1.32
CA LEU A 215 17.66 9.77 0.15
C LEU A 215 19.08 10.16 -0.22
#